data_61aa4a78a2d5137cb9014b8f8f0c072e
#
_entry.id   61aa4a78a2d5137cb9014b8f8f0c072e
#
_cell.length_a   1.000
_cell.length_b   1.000
_cell.length_c   1.000
_cell.angle_alpha   90.00
_cell.angle_beta   90.00
_cell.angle_gamma   90.00
#
_symmetry.space_group_name_H-M   'P 1'
#
loop_
_entity.id
_entity.type
_entity.pdbx_description
1 polymer ?
#
loop_
_entity_poly.entity_id
_entity_poly.type
_entity_poly.pdbx_seq_one_letter_code
_entity_poly.pdbx_strand_id
1 'polypeptide(L)'
;MRLILFTCFFCISSFLFAQNSKSVTYHLDENISYRDAEPKNNDDYMNERCRLDIYYPDTKNFTTVVWFHGGGITSGNKFIPEKLKEQGIAVVAVNYRLHPKVKCPAYIEDAAAAVAWTFKNIQKYGGNPAKIVVSGHSAGGYLTSMVGLDKKWLAEYGIDANDIAMLIPFSGHTITHMTIREERGIPDTQPVVDEFAPLYHVRSDAPPLILITGDREREMLGRYEENAYMWRMMKIAGHTKTKLYELDSFDHGGMASPAFEVLLQEIKALE
;
A
#
# COMPACT_ATOMS: atom_id res chain seq x y z
N MET A 1 1.96 -32.20 -77.86
CA MET A 1 2.14 -32.61 -76.42
C MET A 1 1.74 -31.42 -75.62
N ARG A 2 0.49 -31.40 -75.10
CA ARG A 2 -0.05 -30.28 -74.28
C ARG A 2 0.16 -30.62 -72.78
N LEU A 3 0.91 -29.78 -72.10
CA LEU A 3 1.16 -29.86 -70.68
C LEU A 3 0.01 -29.16 -69.94
N ILE A 4 -0.76 -29.89 -69.17
CA ILE A 4 -1.82 -29.36 -68.31
C ILE A 4 -1.21 -29.13 -66.91
N LEU A 5 -1.09 -27.85 -66.52
CA LEU A 5 -0.70 -27.46 -65.18
C LEU A 5 -1.95 -27.54 -64.21
N PHE A 6 -1.91 -28.42 -63.25
CA PHE A 6 -2.91 -28.47 -62.18
C PHE A 6 -2.46 -27.51 -61.05
N THR A 7 -3.17 -26.42 -60.88
CA THR A 7 -2.97 -25.49 -59.76
C THR A 7 -3.84 -25.96 -58.59
N CYS A 8 -3.24 -26.57 -57.55
CA CYS A 8 -3.92 -26.86 -56.31
C CYS A 8 -4.07 -25.56 -55.49
N PHE A 9 -5.31 -25.11 -55.33
CA PHE A 9 -5.69 -24.05 -54.40
C PHE A 9 -5.79 -24.67 -52.99
N PHE A 10 -4.81 -24.37 -52.12
CA PHE A 10 -4.89 -24.71 -50.70
C PHE A 10 -5.67 -23.61 -49.99
N CYS A 11 -6.95 -23.85 -49.68
CA CYS A 11 -7.75 -22.99 -48.81
C CYS A 11 -7.29 -23.20 -47.36
N ILE A 12 -6.49 -22.27 -46.85
CA ILE A 12 -6.18 -22.19 -45.40
C ILE A 12 -7.38 -21.49 -44.74
N SER A 13 -8.27 -22.27 -44.16
CA SER A 13 -9.32 -21.75 -43.27
C SER A 13 -8.70 -21.36 -41.93
N SER A 14 -8.45 -20.04 -41.78
CA SER A 14 -8.05 -19.45 -40.50
C SER A 14 -9.24 -19.50 -39.55
N PHE A 15 -9.25 -20.46 -38.64
CA PHE A 15 -10.15 -20.43 -37.46
C PHE A 15 -9.71 -19.32 -36.52
N LEU A 16 -10.35 -18.16 -36.60
CA LEU A 16 -10.31 -17.14 -35.57
C LEU A 16 -11.06 -17.67 -34.34
N PHE A 17 -10.33 -18.20 -33.37
CA PHE A 17 -10.88 -18.39 -32.05
C PHE A 17 -11.07 -16.99 -31.41
N ALA A 18 -12.29 -16.47 -31.51
CA ALA A 18 -12.69 -15.36 -30.65
C ALA A 18 -12.66 -15.86 -29.20
N GLN A 19 -11.58 -15.56 -28.49
CA GLN A 19 -11.58 -15.69 -27.02
C GLN A 19 -12.62 -14.68 -26.52
N ASN A 20 -13.76 -15.18 -26.08
CA ASN A 20 -14.74 -14.43 -25.31
C ASN A 20 -14.11 -14.15 -23.93
N SER A 21 -13.25 -13.15 -23.84
CA SER A 21 -12.78 -12.63 -22.56
C SER A 21 -14.01 -11.99 -21.89
N LYS A 22 -14.55 -12.68 -20.89
CA LYS A 22 -15.59 -12.14 -20.03
C LYS A 22 -15.04 -10.85 -19.44
N SER A 23 -15.66 -9.71 -19.73
CA SER A 23 -15.24 -8.43 -19.17
C SER A 23 -15.36 -8.52 -17.64
N VAL A 24 -14.27 -8.18 -16.93
CA VAL A 24 -14.26 -8.11 -15.47
C VAL A 24 -15.10 -6.91 -15.06
N THR A 25 -16.08 -7.14 -14.19
CA THR A 25 -16.89 -6.08 -13.60
C THR A 25 -16.28 -5.68 -12.25
N TYR A 26 -16.28 -4.38 -11.95
CA TYR A 26 -15.79 -3.87 -10.68
C TYR A 26 -16.91 -3.27 -9.86
N HIS A 27 -16.80 -3.42 -8.55
CA HIS A 27 -17.76 -2.95 -7.55
C HIS A 27 -17.05 -1.98 -6.59
N LEU A 28 -17.84 -1.09 -5.99
CA LEU A 28 -17.37 -0.15 -4.98
C LEU A 28 -18.35 -0.14 -3.81
N ASP A 29 -17.88 -0.58 -2.64
CA ASP A 29 -18.59 -0.41 -1.37
C ASP A 29 -17.91 0.68 -0.57
N GLU A 30 -18.68 1.66 -0.10
CA GLU A 30 -18.15 2.88 0.50
C GLU A 30 -18.49 3.01 1.99
N ASN A 31 -17.67 3.77 2.70
CA ASN A 31 -17.90 4.20 4.09
C ASN A 31 -18.09 3.06 5.10
N ILE A 32 -17.42 1.94 4.87
CA ILE A 32 -17.44 0.78 5.77
C ILE A 32 -16.65 1.11 7.04
N SER A 33 -17.26 0.87 8.22
CA SER A 33 -16.53 0.99 9.49
C SER A 33 -15.55 -0.17 9.64
N TYR A 34 -14.30 0.15 9.96
CA TYR A 34 -13.30 -0.87 10.26
C TYR A 34 -12.96 -0.96 11.75
N ARG A 35 -13.49 -0.05 12.56
CA ARG A 35 -13.53 -0.20 14.01
C ARG A 35 -14.96 -0.53 14.43
N ASP A 36 -15.09 -1.57 15.24
CA ASP A 36 -16.38 -1.87 15.88
C ASP A 36 -16.73 -0.69 16.77
N ALA A 37 -17.96 -0.20 16.63
CA ALA A 37 -18.50 0.76 17.56
C ALA A 37 -18.59 0.06 18.93
N GLU A 38 -17.57 0.18 19.75
CA GLU A 38 -17.66 -0.18 21.16
C GLU A 38 -18.82 0.66 21.74
N PRO A 39 -19.87 0.05 22.30
CA PRO A 39 -21.06 0.80 22.74
C PRO A 39 -20.79 1.84 23.83
N LYS A 40 -19.55 1.90 24.34
CA LYS A 40 -19.10 2.78 25.42
C LYS A 40 -18.25 3.97 24.99
N ASN A 41 -17.69 3.97 23.77
CA ASN A 41 -16.92 5.10 23.26
C ASN A 41 -17.73 5.79 22.16
N ASN A 42 -18.53 6.76 22.56
CA ASN A 42 -19.22 7.69 21.66
C ASN A 42 -18.19 8.72 21.12
N ASP A 43 -17.11 8.23 20.48
CA ASP A 43 -16.12 9.07 19.81
C ASP A 43 -16.61 9.35 18.38
N ASP A 44 -17.33 10.45 18.23
CA ASP A 44 -17.89 10.88 16.96
C ASP A 44 -16.80 11.04 15.90
N TYR A 45 -15.60 11.47 16.30
CA TYR A 45 -14.49 11.62 15.36
C TYR A 45 -13.92 10.27 14.89
N MET A 46 -13.87 9.27 15.75
CA MET A 46 -13.56 7.90 15.34
C MET A 46 -14.61 7.38 14.35
N ASN A 47 -15.90 7.58 14.65
CA ASN A 47 -16.99 7.16 13.79
C ASN A 47 -16.97 7.87 12.42
N GLU A 48 -16.57 9.14 12.38
CA GLU A 48 -16.37 9.91 11.16
C GLU A 48 -15.18 9.39 10.35
N ARG A 49 -14.03 9.23 11.00
CA ARG A 49 -12.75 8.99 10.30
C ARG A 49 -12.40 7.52 10.08
N CYS A 50 -12.76 6.62 10.99
CA CYS A 50 -12.39 5.21 10.86
C CYS A 50 -13.28 4.49 9.84
N ARG A 51 -13.23 4.96 8.60
CA ARG A 51 -13.99 4.47 7.45
C ARG A 51 -13.06 4.08 6.31
N LEU A 52 -13.45 3.05 5.58
CA LEU A 52 -12.77 2.63 4.37
C LEU A 52 -13.76 2.46 3.21
N ASP A 53 -13.23 2.52 1.98
CA ASP A 53 -13.92 2.10 0.78
C ASP A 53 -13.20 0.90 0.19
N ILE A 54 -13.93 -0.03 -0.39
CA ILE A 54 -13.35 -1.14 -1.11
C ILE A 54 -13.83 -1.15 -2.56
N TYR A 55 -12.86 -1.09 -3.49
CA TYR A 55 -13.05 -1.27 -4.92
C TYR A 55 -12.51 -2.65 -5.30
N TYR A 56 -13.31 -3.51 -5.93
CA TYR A 56 -12.92 -4.91 -6.16
C TYR A 56 -13.53 -5.50 -7.43
N PRO A 57 -12.82 -6.46 -8.10
CA PRO A 57 -13.34 -7.16 -9.26
C PRO A 57 -14.32 -8.29 -8.87
N ASP A 58 -15.19 -8.69 -9.80
CA ASP A 58 -16.09 -9.84 -9.67
C ASP A 58 -15.39 -11.22 -9.81
N THR A 59 -14.05 -11.21 -9.92
CA THR A 59 -13.19 -12.40 -9.96
C THR A 59 -12.92 -12.97 -8.57
N LYS A 60 -12.14 -14.03 -8.48
CA LYS A 60 -11.73 -14.66 -7.21
C LYS A 60 -10.20 -14.73 -7.09
N ASN A 61 -9.73 -14.87 -5.86
CA ASN A 61 -8.30 -15.05 -5.53
C ASN A 61 -7.41 -13.85 -5.94
N PHE A 62 -7.98 -12.66 -6.02
CA PHE A 62 -7.26 -11.44 -6.39
C PHE A 62 -6.38 -10.92 -5.25
N THR A 63 -5.35 -10.17 -5.62
CA THR A 63 -4.50 -9.38 -4.72
C THR A 63 -5.25 -8.14 -4.23
N THR A 64 -5.05 -7.75 -2.97
CA THR A 64 -5.68 -6.56 -2.38
C THR A 64 -4.63 -5.57 -1.90
N VAL A 65 -4.74 -4.32 -2.32
CA VAL A 65 -3.91 -3.21 -1.85
C VAL A 65 -4.68 -2.44 -0.79
N VAL A 66 -4.18 -2.41 0.45
CA VAL A 66 -4.62 -1.45 1.46
C VAL A 66 -3.88 -0.16 1.24
N TRP A 67 -4.60 0.92 0.91
CA TRP A 67 -4.05 2.20 0.52
C TRP A 67 -4.30 3.28 1.55
N PHE A 68 -3.22 3.87 2.08
CA PHE A 68 -3.27 5.01 2.99
C PHE A 68 -2.91 6.30 2.26
N HIS A 69 -3.77 7.32 2.36
CA HIS A 69 -3.53 8.64 1.78
C HIS A 69 -2.40 9.40 2.49
N GLY A 70 -1.82 10.39 1.82
CA GLY A 70 -0.87 11.33 2.41
C GLY A 70 -1.55 12.46 3.18
N GLY A 71 -0.82 13.57 3.38
CA GLY A 71 -1.31 14.77 4.04
C GLY A 71 -0.73 15.02 5.43
N GLY A 72 0.48 14.52 5.70
CA GLY A 72 1.23 14.83 6.93
C GLY A 72 0.58 14.38 8.24
N ILE A 73 -0.39 13.46 8.19
CA ILE A 73 -1.23 13.07 9.34
C ILE A 73 -2.12 14.23 9.84
N THR A 74 -2.13 15.36 9.17
CA THR A 74 -2.91 16.56 9.53
C THR A 74 -4.08 16.83 8.60
N SER A 75 -4.07 16.21 7.42
CA SER A 75 -5.08 16.40 6.37
C SER A 75 -5.20 15.17 5.47
N GLY A 76 -6.14 15.21 4.54
CA GLY A 76 -6.35 14.16 3.54
C GLY A 76 -7.60 13.31 3.80
N ASN A 77 -8.02 12.62 2.75
CA ASN A 77 -9.15 11.70 2.75
C ASN A 77 -8.85 10.47 1.91
N LYS A 78 -9.55 9.36 2.20
CA LYS A 78 -9.51 8.15 1.42
C LYS A 78 -9.92 8.39 -0.04
N PHE A 79 -9.27 7.73 -0.94
CA PHE A 79 -9.61 7.71 -2.36
C PHE A 79 -9.06 6.44 -3.00
N ILE A 80 -9.73 5.94 -4.03
CA ILE A 80 -9.20 4.86 -4.86
C ILE A 80 -8.26 5.47 -5.90
N PRO A 81 -6.94 5.15 -5.88
CA PRO A 81 -6.01 5.67 -6.88
C PRO A 81 -6.41 5.23 -8.28
N GLU A 82 -6.51 6.19 -9.21
CA GLU A 82 -6.97 5.93 -10.58
C GLU A 82 -6.12 4.87 -11.30
N LYS A 83 -4.80 4.89 -11.06
CA LYS A 83 -3.84 3.94 -11.62
C LYS A 83 -4.04 2.49 -11.15
N LEU A 84 -4.74 2.28 -10.04
CA LEU A 84 -5.03 0.94 -9.50
C LEU A 84 -6.41 0.41 -9.94
N LYS A 85 -7.23 1.24 -10.58
CA LYS A 85 -8.52 0.78 -11.11
C LYS A 85 -8.34 -0.15 -12.30
N GLU A 86 -9.21 -1.13 -12.41
CA GLU A 86 -9.28 -2.08 -13.53
C GLU A 86 -8.00 -2.92 -13.75
N GLN A 87 -7.19 -3.10 -12.70
CA GLN A 87 -5.94 -3.86 -12.75
C GLN A 87 -6.06 -5.33 -12.29
N GLY A 88 -7.29 -5.86 -12.16
CA GLY A 88 -7.51 -7.23 -11.65
C GLY A 88 -7.31 -7.38 -10.15
N ILE A 89 -7.08 -6.30 -9.43
CA ILE A 89 -6.85 -6.25 -7.97
C ILE A 89 -7.99 -5.52 -7.25
N ALA A 90 -8.07 -5.70 -5.94
CA ALA A 90 -8.89 -4.85 -5.09
C ALA A 90 -8.05 -3.75 -4.44
N VAL A 91 -8.70 -2.62 -4.12
CA VAL A 91 -8.12 -1.52 -3.36
C VAL A 91 -9.01 -1.21 -2.17
N VAL A 92 -8.45 -1.25 -0.97
CA VAL A 92 -9.07 -0.82 0.27
C VAL A 92 -8.50 0.55 0.62
N ALA A 93 -9.23 1.61 0.32
CA ALA A 93 -8.82 2.99 0.59
C ALA A 93 -9.25 3.41 2.00
N VAL A 94 -8.35 3.89 2.82
CA VAL A 94 -8.53 4.06 4.25
C VAL A 94 -8.45 5.52 4.67
N ASN A 95 -9.46 5.99 5.42
CA ASN A 95 -9.36 7.16 6.28
C ASN A 95 -8.86 6.74 7.66
N TYR A 96 -8.11 7.60 8.30
CA TYR A 96 -7.63 7.45 9.67
C TYR A 96 -7.76 8.79 10.41
N ARG A 97 -7.78 8.77 11.75
CA ARG A 97 -7.87 9.99 12.54
C ARG A 97 -6.59 10.83 12.42
N LEU A 98 -6.74 12.14 12.46
CA LEU A 98 -5.71 13.11 12.13
C LEU A 98 -5.35 13.98 13.34
N HIS A 99 -4.09 14.39 13.42
CA HIS A 99 -3.64 15.47 14.27
C HIS A 99 -4.28 16.81 13.83
N PRO A 100 -4.61 17.76 14.75
CA PRO A 100 -4.42 17.70 16.21
C PRO A 100 -5.60 17.09 16.99
N LYS A 101 -6.65 16.59 16.29
CA LYS A 101 -7.82 16.01 16.98
C LYS A 101 -7.45 14.74 17.75
N VAL A 102 -6.44 14.02 17.28
CA VAL A 102 -5.80 12.91 18.03
C VAL A 102 -4.28 13.08 18.00
N LYS A 103 -3.60 12.35 18.89
CA LYS A 103 -2.14 12.30 18.97
C LYS A 103 -1.63 10.88 18.68
N CYS A 104 -0.31 10.76 18.49
CA CYS A 104 0.36 9.47 18.45
C CYS A 104 0.02 8.66 19.74
N PRO A 105 -0.35 7.37 19.61
CA PRO A 105 -0.27 6.52 18.41
C PRO A 105 -1.61 6.33 17.65
N ALA A 106 -2.68 7.07 17.96
CA ALA A 106 -4.04 6.80 17.48
C ALA A 106 -4.17 6.54 15.97
N TYR A 107 -3.45 7.28 15.13
CA TYR A 107 -3.49 7.09 13.67
C TYR A 107 -2.74 5.83 13.20
N ILE A 108 -1.76 5.32 13.97
CA ILE A 108 -1.10 4.03 13.70
C ILE A 108 -2.03 2.89 14.10
N GLU A 109 -2.71 3.01 15.24
CA GLU A 109 -3.75 2.07 15.70
C GLU A 109 -4.90 1.97 14.67
N ASP A 110 -5.32 3.10 14.11
CA ASP A 110 -6.35 3.12 13.07
C ASP A 110 -5.87 2.42 11.80
N ALA A 111 -4.63 2.66 11.38
CA ALA A 111 -4.04 1.98 10.23
C ALA A 111 -3.97 0.46 10.46
N ALA A 112 -3.54 0.01 11.63
CA ALA A 112 -3.50 -1.40 11.99
C ALA A 112 -4.90 -2.03 12.02
N ALA A 113 -5.90 -1.33 12.56
CA ALA A 113 -7.30 -1.77 12.56
C ALA A 113 -7.84 -1.98 11.14
N ALA A 114 -7.53 -1.05 10.20
CA ALA A 114 -7.97 -1.16 8.82
C ALA A 114 -7.30 -2.32 8.08
N VAL A 115 -6.01 -2.56 8.30
CA VAL A 115 -5.30 -3.75 7.77
C VAL A 115 -5.91 -5.02 8.37
N ALA A 116 -6.16 -5.06 9.67
CA ALA A 116 -6.78 -6.20 10.34
C ALA A 116 -8.20 -6.47 9.83
N TRP A 117 -8.99 -5.41 9.60
CA TRP A 117 -10.31 -5.55 8.96
C TRP A 117 -10.18 -6.21 7.59
N THR A 118 -9.19 -5.81 6.80
CA THR A 118 -8.96 -6.37 5.46
C THR A 118 -8.66 -7.87 5.54
N PHE A 119 -7.75 -8.31 6.42
CA PHE A 119 -7.47 -9.74 6.65
C PHE A 119 -8.72 -10.54 6.99
N LYS A 120 -9.57 -10.01 7.87
CA LYS A 120 -10.78 -10.68 8.36
C LYS A 120 -11.93 -10.72 7.34
N ASN A 121 -11.96 -9.80 6.39
CA ASN A 121 -13.14 -9.61 5.53
C ASN A 121 -12.90 -9.84 4.03
N ILE A 122 -11.66 -9.72 3.53
CA ILE A 122 -11.41 -9.69 2.09
C ILE A 122 -11.88 -10.95 1.35
N GLN A 123 -11.88 -12.09 2.04
CA GLN A 123 -12.36 -13.36 1.47
C GLN A 123 -13.85 -13.31 1.11
N LYS A 124 -14.66 -12.55 1.82
CA LYS A 124 -16.09 -12.35 1.53
C LYS A 124 -16.30 -11.65 0.18
N TYR A 125 -15.35 -10.81 -0.21
CA TYR A 125 -15.32 -10.10 -1.50
C TYR A 125 -14.71 -10.94 -2.63
N GLY A 126 -14.06 -12.04 -2.29
CA GLY A 126 -13.39 -12.94 -3.24
C GLY A 126 -11.88 -12.78 -3.30
N GLY A 127 -11.31 -11.89 -2.51
CA GLY A 127 -9.85 -11.71 -2.41
C GLY A 127 -9.16 -12.82 -1.62
N ASN A 128 -7.84 -12.90 -1.77
CA ASN A 128 -7.01 -13.85 -1.05
C ASN A 128 -6.32 -13.17 0.14
N PRO A 129 -6.59 -13.60 1.39
CA PRO A 129 -5.91 -13.04 2.57
C PRO A 129 -4.38 -13.18 2.54
N ALA A 130 -3.84 -14.19 1.83
CA ALA A 130 -2.39 -14.34 1.66
C ALA A 130 -1.78 -13.39 0.61
N LYS A 131 -2.59 -12.58 -0.06
CA LYS A 131 -2.17 -11.61 -1.09
C LYS A 131 -2.54 -10.17 -0.71
N ILE A 132 -2.43 -9.82 0.57
CA ILE A 132 -2.67 -8.45 1.03
C ILE A 132 -1.36 -7.67 0.99
N VAL A 133 -1.35 -6.61 0.20
CA VAL A 133 -0.26 -5.64 0.08
C VAL A 133 -0.66 -4.37 0.81
N VAL A 134 0.23 -3.82 1.62
CA VAL A 134 -0.01 -2.54 2.30
C VAL A 134 0.83 -1.46 1.63
N SER A 135 0.21 -0.34 1.29
CA SER A 135 0.85 0.77 0.58
C SER A 135 0.24 2.11 0.98
N GLY A 136 0.91 3.18 0.66
CA GLY A 136 0.45 4.53 0.92
C GLY A 136 1.52 5.55 0.55
N HIS A 137 1.13 6.80 0.39
CA HIS A 137 2.04 7.89 0.01
C HIS A 137 2.31 8.81 1.20
N SER A 138 3.56 9.28 1.37
CA SER A 138 3.96 10.25 2.40
C SER A 138 3.60 9.77 3.81
N ALA A 139 2.69 10.44 4.51
CA ALA A 139 2.15 9.97 5.79
C ALA A 139 1.57 8.54 5.70
N GLY A 140 0.89 8.21 4.59
CA GLY A 140 0.42 6.85 4.33
C GLY A 140 1.56 5.84 4.16
N GLY A 141 2.66 6.25 3.55
CA GLY A 141 3.88 5.44 3.46
C GLY A 141 4.52 5.17 4.83
N TYR A 142 4.51 6.17 5.70
CA TYR A 142 4.91 6.00 7.10
C TYR A 142 4.03 4.98 7.82
N LEU A 143 2.69 5.10 7.72
CA LEU A 143 1.75 4.17 8.33
C LEU A 143 1.93 2.74 7.79
N THR A 144 2.15 2.60 6.48
CA THR A 144 2.50 1.32 5.83
C THR A 144 3.69 0.64 6.51
N SER A 145 4.78 1.39 6.69
CA SER A 145 6.01 0.88 7.28
C SER A 145 5.83 0.56 8.77
N MET A 146 5.15 1.43 9.54
CA MET A 146 4.90 1.19 10.97
C MET A 146 4.09 -0.08 11.22
N VAL A 147 2.96 -0.24 10.50
CA VAL A 147 2.08 -1.41 10.69
C VAL A 147 2.76 -2.71 10.28
N GLY A 148 3.59 -2.69 9.24
CA GLY A 148 4.25 -3.89 8.73
C GLY A 148 5.54 -4.27 9.47
N LEU A 149 6.25 -3.32 10.06
CA LEU A 149 7.56 -3.57 10.67
C LEU A 149 7.47 -3.77 12.19
N ASP A 150 6.63 -3.02 12.88
CA ASP A 150 6.37 -3.23 14.31
C ASP A 150 5.21 -4.21 14.48
N LYS A 151 5.56 -5.45 14.82
CA LYS A 151 4.59 -6.56 14.95
C LYS A 151 3.48 -6.29 15.98
N LYS A 152 3.72 -5.43 16.97
CA LYS A 152 2.77 -5.20 18.06
C LYS A 152 1.42 -4.72 17.57
N TRP A 153 1.38 -3.89 16.52
CA TRP A 153 0.15 -3.28 16.04
C TRP A 153 -0.88 -4.27 15.50
N LEU A 154 -0.44 -5.25 14.70
CA LEU A 154 -1.33 -6.30 14.18
C LEU A 154 -1.53 -7.43 15.18
N ALA A 155 -0.59 -7.66 16.10
CA ALA A 155 -0.72 -8.67 17.14
C ALA A 155 -1.93 -8.40 18.05
N GLU A 156 -2.33 -7.14 18.28
CA GLU A 156 -3.56 -6.78 19.00
C GLU A 156 -4.83 -7.36 18.36
N TYR A 157 -4.78 -7.65 17.06
CA TYR A 157 -5.89 -8.25 16.28
C TYR A 157 -5.70 -9.77 16.06
N GLY A 158 -4.65 -10.38 16.64
CA GLY A 158 -4.30 -11.78 16.46
C GLY A 158 -3.70 -12.10 15.07
N ILE A 159 -3.10 -11.11 14.41
CA ILE A 159 -2.49 -11.22 13.07
C ILE A 159 -0.98 -11.05 13.20
N ASP A 160 -0.18 -11.94 12.59
CA ASP A 160 1.25 -11.72 12.44
C ASP A 160 1.47 -10.72 11.28
N ALA A 161 2.24 -9.67 11.52
CA ALA A 161 2.60 -8.71 10.47
C ALA A 161 3.35 -9.38 9.30
N ASN A 162 3.95 -10.54 9.52
CA ASN A 162 4.59 -11.33 8.47
C ASN A 162 3.61 -11.99 7.49
N ASP A 163 2.31 -12.02 7.80
CA ASP A 163 1.27 -12.48 6.88
C ASP A 163 0.95 -11.45 5.79
N ILE A 164 1.46 -10.21 5.92
CA ILE A 164 1.39 -9.21 4.85
C ILE A 164 2.26 -9.69 3.68
N ALA A 165 1.67 -9.78 2.49
CA ALA A 165 2.37 -10.27 1.30
C ALA A 165 3.51 -9.33 0.87
N MET A 166 3.33 -8.01 1.02
CA MET A 166 4.33 -7.00 0.67
C MET A 166 4.00 -5.64 1.27
N LEU A 167 5.03 -4.86 1.62
CA LEU A 167 4.96 -3.47 2.05
C LEU A 167 5.54 -2.59 0.94
N ILE A 168 4.76 -1.62 0.45
CA ILE A 168 5.18 -0.73 -0.64
C ILE A 168 4.92 0.74 -0.23
N PRO A 169 5.70 1.31 0.69
CA PRO A 169 5.58 2.72 1.06
C PRO A 169 6.12 3.64 -0.04
N PHE A 170 5.33 4.64 -0.44
CA PHE A 170 5.74 5.71 -1.36
C PHE A 170 6.21 6.91 -0.54
N SER A 171 7.48 7.22 -0.59
CA SER A 171 8.09 8.38 0.06
C SER A 171 7.62 8.58 1.52
N GLY A 172 7.53 7.47 2.27
CA GLY A 172 7.20 7.48 3.69
C GLY A 172 8.40 7.89 4.56
N HIS A 173 8.15 8.54 5.71
CA HIS A 173 9.18 8.67 6.72
C HIS A 173 9.64 7.30 7.23
N THR A 174 10.94 7.12 7.40
CA THR A 174 11.51 5.96 8.09
C THR A 174 12.04 6.30 9.48
N ILE A 175 12.23 7.58 9.77
CA ILE A 175 12.42 8.13 11.12
C ILE A 175 11.06 8.46 11.74
N THR A 176 11.02 8.85 13.02
CA THR A 176 9.79 9.31 13.69
C THR A 176 9.16 10.45 12.90
N HIS A 177 7.89 10.29 12.54
CA HIS A 177 7.17 11.20 11.64
C HIS A 177 7.20 12.65 12.14
N MET A 178 7.33 13.62 11.23
CA MET A 178 7.44 15.04 11.57
C MET A 178 6.30 15.53 12.46
N THR A 179 5.05 15.12 12.24
CA THR A 179 3.89 15.46 13.07
C THR A 179 4.05 14.95 14.51
N ILE A 180 4.62 13.76 14.72
CA ILE A 180 4.90 13.24 16.07
C ILE A 180 5.99 14.05 16.76
N ARG A 181 7.00 14.49 16.01
CA ARG A 181 8.03 15.37 16.53
C ARG A 181 7.45 16.74 16.92
N GLU A 182 6.57 17.30 16.06
CA GLU A 182 5.81 18.53 16.35
C GLU A 182 4.96 18.40 17.61
N GLU A 183 4.22 17.30 17.78
CA GLU A 183 3.43 17.01 19.00
C GLU A 183 4.27 17.06 20.28
N ARG A 184 5.57 16.81 20.15
CA ARG A 184 6.55 16.78 21.26
C ARG A 184 7.40 18.05 21.36
N GLY A 185 7.14 19.06 20.52
CA GLY A 185 7.92 20.29 20.45
C GLY A 185 9.33 20.11 19.89
N ILE A 186 9.57 19.05 19.11
CA ILE A 186 10.85 18.76 18.45
C ILE A 186 10.81 19.36 17.04
N PRO A 187 11.81 20.18 16.64
CA PRO A 187 11.87 20.74 15.30
C PRO A 187 11.87 19.66 14.21
N ASP A 188 11.26 19.95 13.07
CA ASP A 188 11.20 19.06 11.90
C ASP A 188 12.59 18.76 11.30
N THR A 189 13.56 19.66 11.51
CA THR A 189 14.96 19.49 11.11
C THR A 189 15.76 18.59 12.05
N GLN A 190 15.23 18.24 13.23
CA GLN A 190 15.89 17.32 14.17
C GLN A 190 15.43 15.88 13.93
N PRO A 191 16.29 14.99 13.41
CA PRO A 191 15.92 13.58 13.23
C PRO A 191 15.77 12.90 14.60
N VAL A 192 14.75 12.03 14.71
CA VAL A 192 14.50 11.18 15.87
C VAL A 192 14.24 9.76 15.40
N VAL A 193 14.87 8.78 16.05
CA VAL A 193 14.62 7.36 15.83
C VAL A 193 14.26 6.73 17.16
N ASP A 194 12.99 6.50 17.38
CA ASP A 194 12.42 5.87 18.56
C ASP A 194 11.38 4.80 18.16
N GLU A 195 10.61 4.30 19.11
CA GLU A 195 9.57 3.27 18.87
C GLU A 195 8.50 3.65 17.84
N PHE A 196 8.39 4.93 17.46
CA PHE A 196 7.51 5.43 16.41
C PHE A 196 8.25 5.70 15.08
N ALA A 197 9.47 5.21 14.94
CA ALA A 197 10.23 5.25 13.71
C ALA A 197 10.23 3.87 13.05
N PRO A 198 9.84 3.71 11.77
CA PRO A 198 9.99 2.43 11.07
C PRO A 198 11.41 1.87 11.15
N LEU A 199 12.42 2.73 11.11
CA LEU A 199 13.83 2.37 11.19
C LEU A 199 14.22 1.69 12.53
N TYR A 200 13.49 1.96 13.61
CA TYR A 200 13.70 1.31 14.91
C TYR A 200 13.34 -0.19 14.87
N HIS A 201 12.43 -0.57 13.98
CA HIS A 201 11.87 -1.93 13.86
C HIS A 201 12.50 -2.75 12.72
N VAL A 202 13.75 -2.44 12.34
CA VAL A 202 14.50 -3.21 11.35
C VAL A 202 14.66 -4.65 11.81
N ARG A 203 14.28 -5.62 10.96
CA ARG A 203 14.33 -7.05 11.27
C ARG A 203 14.50 -7.90 10.01
N SER A 204 15.12 -9.08 10.16
CA SER A 204 15.41 -9.98 9.03
C SER A 204 14.19 -10.73 8.51
N ASP A 205 13.17 -10.93 9.35
CA ASP A 205 11.96 -11.72 9.08
C ASP A 205 10.77 -10.86 8.63
N ALA A 206 10.98 -9.59 8.28
CA ALA A 206 9.92 -8.69 7.83
C ALA A 206 9.30 -9.16 6.50
N PRO A 207 8.06 -8.73 6.16
CA PRO A 207 7.53 -8.87 4.82
C PRO A 207 8.44 -8.23 3.77
N PRO A 208 8.38 -8.64 2.49
CA PRO A 208 9.05 -7.92 1.40
C PRO A 208 8.78 -6.42 1.50
N LEU A 209 9.83 -5.59 1.45
CA LEU A 209 9.76 -4.15 1.64
C LEU A 209 10.28 -3.44 0.38
N ILE A 210 9.41 -2.72 -0.31
CA ILE A 210 9.71 -2.00 -1.54
C ILE A 210 9.60 -0.50 -1.26
N LEU A 211 10.72 0.11 -0.93
CA LEU A 211 10.82 1.56 -0.70
C LEU A 211 10.84 2.27 -2.05
N ILE A 212 9.95 3.24 -2.25
CA ILE A 212 9.91 4.04 -3.48
C ILE A 212 9.96 5.51 -3.07
N THR A 213 10.91 6.27 -3.62
CA THR A 213 11.06 7.71 -3.37
C THR A 213 11.06 8.48 -4.69
N GLY A 214 10.83 9.79 -4.63
CA GLY A 214 11.20 10.68 -5.71
C GLY A 214 12.73 10.86 -5.82
N ASP A 215 13.10 11.78 -6.67
CA ASP A 215 14.49 12.21 -6.90
C ASP A 215 15.07 12.85 -5.63
N ARG A 216 16.25 12.40 -5.20
CA ARG A 216 16.90 12.87 -3.97
C ARG A 216 17.10 14.40 -3.89
N GLU A 217 17.28 15.05 -5.03
CA GLU A 217 17.46 16.51 -5.10
C GLU A 217 16.13 17.27 -5.11
N ARG A 218 14.99 16.58 -5.21
CA ARG A 218 13.64 17.15 -5.32
C ARG A 218 12.69 16.71 -4.23
N GLU A 219 13.03 15.66 -3.49
CA GLU A 219 12.25 15.17 -2.37
C GLU A 219 12.26 16.14 -1.18
N MET A 220 11.29 15.96 -0.28
CA MET A 220 11.23 16.71 0.97
C MET A 220 12.35 16.30 1.91
N LEU A 221 12.97 17.28 2.56
CA LEU A 221 13.81 17.21 3.77
C LEU A 221 14.43 15.83 4.08
N GLY A 222 15.42 15.39 3.29
CA GLY A 222 16.15 14.15 3.55
C GLY A 222 15.33 12.87 3.40
N ARG A 223 14.16 12.91 2.73
CA ARG A 223 13.27 11.77 2.58
C ARG A 223 13.92 10.61 1.82
N TYR A 224 14.70 10.91 0.79
CA TYR A 224 15.46 9.89 0.08
C TYR A 224 16.51 9.26 1.00
N GLU A 225 17.27 10.07 1.72
CA GLU A 225 18.38 9.63 2.59
C GLU A 225 17.88 8.72 3.71
N GLU A 226 16.78 9.05 4.35
CA GLU A 226 16.21 8.19 5.40
C GLU A 226 15.73 6.85 4.84
N ASN A 227 15.14 6.81 3.63
CA ASN A 227 14.75 5.58 2.96
C ASN A 227 15.95 4.77 2.49
N ALA A 228 16.99 5.41 1.96
CA ALA A 228 18.24 4.76 1.58
C ALA A 228 18.97 4.16 2.79
N TYR A 229 18.96 4.89 3.93
CA TYR A 229 19.51 4.37 5.18
C TYR A 229 18.68 3.17 5.70
N MET A 230 17.34 3.25 5.66
CA MET A 230 16.46 2.12 6.00
C MET A 230 16.76 0.89 5.15
N TRP A 231 16.85 1.04 3.83
CA TRP A 231 17.24 -0.05 2.93
C TRP A 231 18.57 -0.68 3.33
N ARG A 232 19.57 0.13 3.68
CA ARG A 232 20.89 -0.33 4.12
C ARG A 232 20.79 -1.13 5.42
N MET A 233 20.04 -0.60 6.40
CA MET A 233 19.89 -1.24 7.71
C MET A 233 19.12 -2.56 7.63
N MET A 234 18.08 -2.65 6.80
CA MET A 234 17.39 -3.92 6.52
C MET A 234 18.36 -4.98 5.98
N LYS A 235 19.22 -4.61 5.04
CA LYS A 235 20.25 -5.53 4.51
C LYS A 235 21.26 -5.95 5.58
N ILE A 236 21.72 -5.05 6.43
CA ILE A 236 22.64 -5.35 7.54
C ILE A 236 21.98 -6.30 8.54
N ALA A 237 20.68 -6.14 8.82
CA ALA A 237 19.90 -7.05 9.65
C ALA A 237 19.67 -8.43 9.01
N GLY A 238 20.06 -8.62 7.75
CA GLY A 238 19.91 -9.90 7.03
C GLY A 238 18.61 -10.03 6.24
N HIS A 239 17.83 -8.95 6.10
CA HIS A 239 16.62 -8.97 5.29
C HIS A 239 16.98 -8.96 3.79
N THR A 240 16.57 -10.00 3.05
CA THR A 240 16.95 -10.22 1.65
C THR A 240 15.95 -9.70 0.63
N LYS A 241 14.76 -9.28 1.08
CA LYS A 241 13.62 -8.87 0.23
C LYS A 241 13.32 -7.37 0.33
N THR A 242 14.35 -6.53 0.60
CA THR A 242 14.21 -5.08 0.56
C THR A 242 14.76 -4.52 -0.74
N LYS A 243 13.94 -3.74 -1.44
CA LYS A 243 14.33 -2.96 -2.62
C LYS A 243 14.18 -1.46 -2.34
N LEU A 244 14.94 -0.65 -3.06
CA LEU A 244 14.81 0.80 -3.09
C LEU A 244 14.73 1.26 -4.54
N TYR A 245 13.69 2.01 -4.87
CA TYR A 245 13.52 2.69 -6.15
C TYR A 245 13.57 4.19 -5.93
N GLU A 246 14.46 4.86 -6.64
CA GLU A 246 14.50 6.31 -6.78
C GLU A 246 13.91 6.68 -8.13
N LEU A 247 12.90 7.54 -8.14
CA LEU A 247 12.23 8.00 -9.35
C LEU A 247 12.82 9.34 -9.76
N ASP A 248 13.81 9.26 -10.64
CA ASP A 248 14.58 10.40 -11.14
C ASP A 248 13.65 11.49 -11.72
N SER A 249 13.99 12.75 -11.44
CA SER A 249 13.27 13.95 -11.85
C SER A 249 11.88 14.19 -11.22
N PHE A 250 11.37 13.31 -10.35
CA PHE A 250 10.10 13.51 -9.67
C PHE A 250 10.27 14.05 -8.25
N ASP A 251 9.51 15.08 -7.91
CA ASP A 251 9.39 15.57 -6.54
C ASP A 251 8.49 14.68 -5.68
N HIS A 252 8.32 15.06 -4.40
CA HIS A 252 7.52 14.32 -3.42
C HIS A 252 6.08 14.00 -3.88
N GLY A 253 5.42 14.94 -4.53
CA GLY A 253 4.04 14.73 -5.02
C GLY A 253 4.01 14.00 -6.35
N GLY A 254 4.87 14.41 -7.28
CA GLY A 254 4.92 13.88 -8.64
C GLY A 254 5.34 12.42 -8.71
N MET A 255 6.13 11.94 -7.75
CA MET A 255 6.59 10.55 -7.71
C MET A 255 5.46 9.53 -7.55
N ALA A 256 4.32 9.91 -6.99
CA ALA A 256 3.22 8.98 -6.74
C ALA A 256 2.70 8.33 -8.03
N SER A 257 2.62 9.08 -9.13
CA SER A 257 2.11 8.55 -10.40
C SER A 257 2.97 7.42 -10.98
N PRO A 258 4.30 7.58 -11.20
CA PRO A 258 5.14 6.47 -11.65
C PRO A 258 5.35 5.39 -10.59
N ALA A 259 5.23 5.70 -9.29
CA ALA A 259 5.32 4.70 -8.23
C ALA A 259 4.21 3.64 -8.30
N PHE A 260 3.01 3.99 -8.79
CA PHE A 260 1.96 2.99 -9.01
C PHE A 260 2.33 1.96 -10.08
N GLU A 261 3.09 2.34 -11.11
CA GLU A 261 3.58 1.39 -12.12
C GLU A 261 4.57 0.39 -11.50
N VAL A 262 5.46 0.88 -10.62
CA VAL A 262 6.37 0.00 -9.85
C VAL A 262 5.57 -0.93 -8.94
N LEU A 263 4.57 -0.40 -8.20
CA LEU A 263 3.69 -1.19 -7.34
C LEU A 263 3.00 -2.32 -8.13
N LEU A 264 2.40 -2.00 -9.28
CA LEU A 264 1.74 -3.00 -10.11
C LEU A 264 2.71 -4.06 -10.65
N GLN A 265 3.94 -3.66 -10.98
CA GLN A 265 4.98 -4.60 -11.41
C GLN A 265 5.39 -5.53 -10.26
N GLU A 266 5.58 -5.02 -9.05
CA GLU A 266 5.95 -5.84 -7.87
C GLU A 266 4.81 -6.79 -7.46
N ILE A 267 3.55 -6.36 -7.56
CA ILE A 267 2.37 -7.21 -7.27
C ILE A 267 2.28 -8.39 -8.24
N LYS A 268 2.57 -8.19 -9.53
CA LYS A 268 2.58 -9.29 -10.51
C LYS A 268 3.57 -10.41 -10.16
N ALA A 269 4.61 -10.09 -9.41
CA ALA A 269 5.56 -11.10 -8.93
C ALA A 269 5.00 -11.99 -7.80
N LEU A 270 3.80 -11.67 -7.25
CA LEU A 270 3.09 -12.49 -6.26
C LEU A 270 2.09 -13.49 -6.91
N GLU A 271 1.84 -13.36 -8.21
CA GLU A 271 0.95 -14.24 -8.97
C GLU A 271 1.68 -15.51 -9.44
#